data_5303b27cef67770fe4e3ecfdc1ead119
#
_entry.id   5303b27cef67770fe4e3ecfdc1ead119
#
_cell.length_a   1.000
_cell.length_b   1.000
_cell.length_c   1.000
_cell.angle_alpha   90.00
_cell.angle_beta   90.00
_cell.angle_gamma   90.00
#
_symmetry.space_group_name_H-M   'P 1'
#
loop_
_entity.id
_entity.type
_entity.pdbx_description
1 polymer ?
#
loop_
_entity_poly.entity_id
_entity_poly.type
_entity_poly.pdbx_seq_one_letter_code
_entity_poly.pdbx_strand_id
1 'polypeptide(L)'
;CLNKDRKNSIDWKERQKWLTAYIEKTRNRNVEWDCVVGVSGGKDSCAIVKRLFECHGVKKALLVHVCDEFTPSLAGLQNLDNLAKKYNLDLINFRCAPQTFVEETKKSFFEELHPLKWIESQLYSKPLEIAAAFNIPLVFMGENPAFEYGESEECEIFHPASNEKTKVIFMGSIWPYSNIDSLEQAEKMGFKQLSDFDDWQRQGSIDDFTQIDSKGYMIQHWTKFIKFGFQRVSDMACRFVREGKLTKEQALQLIKDSDYICDPLAKKDFCRTIGITVQEFDETVDKFANKDILVKDANGKWRRKDLL
;
A
#
# COMPACT_ATOMS: atom_id res chain seq x y z
N CYS A 1 4.80 -2.55 24.26
CA CYS A 1 5.02 -1.72 23.08
C CYS A 1 3.94 -0.64 23.04
N LEU A 2 4.31 0.65 23.08
CA LEU A 2 3.40 1.80 23.15
C LEU A 2 2.21 1.70 22.18
N ASN A 3 2.44 1.32 20.92
CA ASN A 3 1.36 1.15 19.93
C ASN A 3 0.38 0.03 20.28
N LYS A 4 0.80 -1.04 20.94
CA LYS A 4 -0.10 -2.11 21.36
C LYS A 4 -1.04 -1.63 22.47
N ASP A 5 -0.51 -0.89 23.42
CA ASP A 5 -1.29 -0.35 24.53
C ASP A 5 -2.27 0.71 24.05
N ARG A 6 -1.86 1.57 23.12
CA ARG A 6 -2.75 2.56 22.45
C ARG A 6 -3.88 1.86 21.69
N LYS A 7 -3.59 0.83 20.90
CA LYS A 7 -4.64 0.05 20.18
C LYS A 7 -5.61 -0.63 21.13
N ASN A 8 -5.13 -1.12 22.28
CA ASN A 8 -5.95 -1.78 23.28
C ASN A 8 -6.85 -0.80 24.06
N SER A 9 -6.51 0.50 24.12
CA SER A 9 -7.32 1.52 24.81
C SER A 9 -8.47 2.05 23.97
N ILE A 10 -8.55 1.71 22.67
CA ILE A 10 -9.59 2.19 21.77
C ILE A 10 -10.82 1.30 21.82
N ASP A 11 -11.99 1.90 22.03
CA ASP A 11 -13.26 1.23 21.81
C ASP A 11 -13.59 1.17 20.31
N TRP A 12 -13.11 0.11 19.68
CA TRP A 12 -13.33 -0.12 18.24
C TRP A 12 -14.82 -0.28 17.90
N LYS A 13 -15.63 -0.83 18.81
CA LYS A 13 -17.08 -0.99 18.58
C LYS A 13 -17.78 0.35 18.57
N GLU A 14 -17.41 1.26 19.45
CA GLU A 14 -17.94 2.63 19.47
C GLU A 14 -17.56 3.37 18.19
N ARG A 15 -16.30 3.27 17.74
CA ARG A 15 -15.85 3.88 16.47
C ARG A 15 -16.62 3.35 15.25
N GLN A 16 -16.88 2.07 15.22
CA GLN A 16 -17.66 1.45 14.14
C GLN A 16 -19.12 1.94 14.15
N LYS A 17 -19.76 2.04 15.32
CA LYS A 17 -21.10 2.63 15.46
C LYS A 17 -21.11 4.10 15.04
N TRP A 18 -20.12 4.85 15.48
CA TRP A 18 -19.96 6.24 15.09
C TRP A 18 -19.86 6.39 13.57
N LEU A 19 -19.04 5.58 12.89
CA LEU A 19 -18.90 5.65 11.44
C LEU A 19 -20.23 5.38 10.73
N THR A 20 -20.97 4.37 11.15
CA THR A 20 -22.30 4.05 10.57
C THR A 20 -23.25 5.24 10.69
N ALA A 21 -23.32 5.85 11.85
CA ALA A 21 -24.15 7.04 12.09
C ALA A 21 -23.67 8.25 11.28
N TYR A 22 -22.33 8.39 11.15
CA TYR A 22 -21.72 9.50 10.42
C TYR A 22 -21.98 9.42 8.92
N ILE A 23 -21.89 8.23 8.31
CA ILE A 23 -22.22 8.00 6.90
C ILE A 23 -23.68 8.35 6.63
N GLU A 24 -24.60 7.88 7.47
CA GLU A 24 -26.03 8.19 7.27
C GLU A 24 -26.34 9.70 7.42
N LYS A 25 -25.70 10.36 8.39
CA LYS A 25 -25.83 11.81 8.61
C LYS A 25 -25.30 12.65 7.45
N THR A 26 -24.18 12.21 6.83
CA THR A 26 -23.51 12.97 5.77
C THR A 26 -24.01 12.61 4.37
N ARG A 27 -24.82 11.56 4.24
CA ARG A 27 -25.34 11.11 2.95
C ARG A 27 -26.08 12.23 2.23
N ASN A 28 -25.59 12.60 1.06
CA ASN A 28 -26.19 13.63 0.22
C ASN A 28 -27.06 12.96 -0.86
N ARG A 29 -28.38 13.05 -0.73
CA ARG A 29 -29.33 12.45 -1.67
C ARG A 29 -29.33 13.06 -3.08
N ASN A 30 -28.68 14.21 -3.26
CA ASN A 30 -28.51 14.87 -4.55
C ASN A 30 -27.25 14.43 -5.30
N VAL A 31 -26.46 13.54 -4.70
CA VAL A 31 -25.23 12.99 -5.27
C VAL A 31 -25.41 11.50 -5.44
N GLU A 32 -24.87 10.96 -6.52
CA GLU A 32 -25.05 9.56 -6.87
C GLU A 32 -24.33 8.60 -5.92
N TRP A 33 -23.15 8.99 -5.40
CA TRP A 33 -22.31 8.16 -4.53
C TRP A 33 -22.30 8.68 -3.09
N ASP A 34 -22.36 7.75 -2.14
CA ASP A 34 -22.19 8.06 -0.70
C ASP A 34 -20.76 8.49 -0.38
N CYS A 35 -19.77 7.88 -1.08
CA CYS A 35 -18.36 8.10 -0.84
C CYS A 35 -17.48 7.77 -2.04
N VAL A 36 -16.23 8.25 -2.00
CA VAL A 36 -15.11 7.76 -2.79
C VAL A 36 -14.30 6.78 -1.95
N VAL A 37 -13.78 5.72 -2.56
CA VAL A 37 -12.81 4.81 -1.95
C VAL A 37 -11.58 4.71 -2.84
N GLY A 38 -10.41 5.08 -2.30
CA GLY A 38 -9.13 4.83 -2.96
C GLY A 38 -8.82 3.33 -2.95
N VAL A 39 -8.56 2.75 -4.12
CA VAL A 39 -8.34 1.31 -4.28
C VAL A 39 -7.12 1.00 -5.14
N SER A 40 -6.42 -0.08 -4.84
CA SER A 40 -5.25 -0.54 -5.60
C SER A 40 -5.38 -1.96 -6.15
N GLY A 41 -6.46 -2.67 -5.82
CA GLY A 41 -6.59 -4.11 -6.07
C GLY A 41 -5.89 -4.99 -5.03
N GLY A 42 -5.30 -4.39 -4.00
CA GLY A 42 -4.75 -5.10 -2.85
C GLY A 42 -5.82 -5.56 -1.86
N LYS A 43 -5.45 -6.49 -0.97
CA LYS A 43 -6.35 -7.06 0.05
C LYS A 43 -7.01 -6.01 0.95
N ASP A 44 -6.29 -4.94 1.26
CA ASP A 44 -6.78 -3.88 2.14
C ASP A 44 -7.93 -3.09 1.48
N SER A 45 -7.82 -2.79 0.19
CA SER A 45 -8.90 -2.20 -0.61
C SER A 45 -10.16 -3.07 -0.57
N CYS A 46 -10.01 -4.39 -0.75
CA CYS A 46 -11.12 -5.34 -0.67
C CYS A 46 -11.78 -5.35 0.72
N ALA A 47 -10.97 -5.41 1.77
CA ALA A 47 -11.46 -5.41 3.16
C ALA A 47 -12.22 -4.13 3.50
N ILE A 48 -11.72 -2.97 3.05
CA ILE A 48 -12.36 -1.66 3.28
C ILE A 48 -13.71 -1.60 2.60
N VAL A 49 -13.77 -1.88 1.29
CA VAL A 49 -15.02 -1.84 0.54
C VAL A 49 -16.05 -2.80 1.15
N LYS A 50 -15.63 -4.05 1.45
CA LYS A 50 -16.51 -5.01 2.12
C LYS A 50 -17.09 -4.47 3.42
N ARG A 51 -16.27 -3.90 4.30
CA ARG A 51 -16.71 -3.33 5.57
C ARG A 51 -17.67 -2.16 5.38
N LEU A 52 -17.41 -1.28 4.44
CA LEU A 52 -18.28 -0.14 4.14
C LEU A 52 -19.69 -0.60 3.73
N PHE A 53 -19.78 -1.61 2.87
CA PHE A 53 -21.07 -2.12 2.39
C PHE A 53 -21.78 -3.02 3.40
N GLU A 54 -21.05 -3.95 4.02
CA GLU A 54 -21.70 -4.97 4.88
C GLU A 54 -21.87 -4.53 6.33
N CYS A 55 -21.03 -3.58 6.83
CA CYS A 55 -21.05 -3.17 8.23
C CYS A 55 -21.51 -1.72 8.44
N HIS A 56 -21.33 -0.82 7.46
CA HIS A 56 -21.55 0.61 7.65
C HIS A 56 -22.65 1.22 6.78
N GLY A 57 -23.36 0.38 6.01
CA GLY A 57 -24.56 0.80 5.29
C GLY A 57 -24.32 1.74 4.09
N VAL A 58 -23.09 1.74 3.53
CA VAL A 58 -22.82 2.37 2.24
C VAL A 58 -23.65 1.67 1.17
N LYS A 59 -24.30 2.45 0.31
CA LYS A 59 -25.18 1.93 -0.76
C LYS A 59 -24.53 2.01 -2.13
N LYS A 60 -23.77 3.07 -2.38
CA LYS A 60 -23.04 3.28 -3.63
C LYS A 60 -21.72 4.00 -3.36
N ALA A 61 -20.63 3.45 -3.84
CA ALA A 61 -19.30 4.06 -3.75
C ALA A 61 -18.71 4.25 -5.15
N LEU A 62 -17.93 5.32 -5.31
CA LEU A 62 -17.08 5.52 -6.47
C LEU A 62 -15.67 5.03 -6.12
N LEU A 63 -15.22 3.98 -6.78
CA LEU A 63 -13.86 3.48 -6.64
C LEU A 63 -12.91 4.35 -7.47
N VAL A 64 -11.75 4.70 -6.90
CA VAL A 64 -10.72 5.47 -7.59
C VAL A 64 -9.40 4.70 -7.48
N HIS A 65 -8.91 4.25 -8.61
CA HIS A 65 -7.58 3.64 -8.76
C HIS A 65 -6.65 4.62 -9.46
N VAL A 66 -5.53 4.93 -8.84
CA VAL A 66 -4.48 5.77 -9.44
C VAL A 66 -3.44 4.85 -10.06
N CYS A 67 -3.33 4.88 -11.38
CA CYS A 67 -2.42 4.04 -12.14
C CYS A 67 -1.01 4.61 -12.16
N ASP A 68 -0.02 3.78 -11.89
CA ASP A 68 1.37 4.05 -12.25
C ASP A 68 1.68 3.57 -13.69
N GLU A 69 2.92 3.76 -14.16
CA GLU A 69 3.35 3.35 -15.51
C GLU A 69 4.15 2.02 -15.49
N PHE A 70 4.29 1.39 -14.33
CA PHE A 70 4.93 0.09 -14.22
C PHE A 70 4.00 -1.03 -14.66
N THR A 71 4.56 -2.20 -14.92
CA THR A 71 3.76 -3.35 -15.31
C THR A 71 2.89 -3.82 -14.14
N PRO A 72 1.56 -3.75 -14.26
CA PRO A 72 0.66 -4.30 -13.25
C PRO A 72 0.75 -5.83 -13.23
N SER A 73 0.43 -6.45 -12.09
CA SER A 73 0.25 -7.90 -12.05
C SER A 73 -1.15 -8.30 -12.53
N LEU A 74 -1.29 -9.53 -13.03
CA LEU A 74 -2.61 -10.06 -13.38
C LEU A 74 -3.50 -10.19 -12.14
N ALA A 75 -2.94 -10.53 -10.99
CA ALA A 75 -3.66 -10.59 -9.72
C ALA A 75 -4.25 -9.22 -9.34
N GLY A 76 -3.46 -8.15 -9.39
CA GLY A 76 -3.92 -6.77 -9.07
C GLY A 76 -5.04 -6.32 -10.00
N LEU A 77 -4.90 -6.55 -11.32
CA LEU A 77 -5.93 -6.21 -12.31
C LEU A 77 -7.24 -7.00 -12.06
N GLN A 78 -7.14 -8.30 -11.81
CA GLN A 78 -8.29 -9.15 -11.54
C GLN A 78 -9.00 -8.74 -10.24
N ASN A 79 -8.25 -8.34 -9.23
CA ASN A 79 -8.82 -7.92 -7.95
C ASN A 79 -9.60 -6.61 -8.06
N LEU A 80 -9.11 -5.63 -8.85
CA LEU A 80 -9.85 -4.41 -9.14
C LEU A 80 -11.17 -4.70 -9.84
N ASP A 81 -11.15 -5.57 -10.85
CA ASP A 81 -12.34 -5.99 -11.59
C ASP A 81 -13.33 -6.74 -10.68
N ASN A 82 -12.85 -7.69 -9.89
CA ASN A 82 -13.67 -8.43 -8.92
C ASN A 82 -14.33 -7.50 -7.90
N LEU A 83 -13.58 -6.51 -7.40
CA LEU A 83 -14.07 -5.54 -6.43
C LEU A 83 -15.22 -4.70 -7.01
N ALA A 84 -15.05 -4.17 -8.21
CA ALA A 84 -16.09 -3.40 -8.89
C ALA A 84 -17.33 -4.26 -9.19
N LYS A 85 -17.16 -5.48 -9.69
CA LYS A 85 -18.25 -6.40 -10.03
C LYS A 85 -19.03 -6.87 -8.79
N LYS A 86 -18.36 -7.15 -7.67
CA LYS A 86 -18.99 -7.72 -6.47
C LYS A 86 -20.15 -6.90 -5.94
N TYR A 87 -20.01 -5.58 -5.96
CA TYR A 87 -21.02 -4.64 -5.47
C TYR A 87 -21.62 -3.77 -6.57
N ASN A 88 -21.34 -4.07 -7.84
CA ASN A 88 -21.78 -3.28 -9.01
C ASN A 88 -21.40 -1.81 -8.86
N LEU A 89 -20.11 -1.52 -8.74
CA LEU A 89 -19.57 -0.20 -8.47
C LEU A 89 -18.91 0.43 -9.69
N ASP A 90 -19.03 1.75 -9.77
CA ASP A 90 -18.28 2.54 -10.73
C ASP A 90 -16.80 2.61 -10.32
N LEU A 91 -15.89 2.50 -11.29
CA LEU A 91 -14.44 2.56 -11.09
C LEU A 91 -13.83 3.59 -12.04
N ILE A 92 -13.12 4.56 -11.50
CA ILE A 92 -12.25 5.46 -12.25
C ILE A 92 -10.81 4.95 -12.15
N ASN A 93 -10.22 4.62 -13.29
CA ASN A 93 -8.78 4.42 -13.43
C ASN A 93 -8.14 5.76 -13.81
N PHE A 94 -7.54 6.43 -12.82
CA PHE A 94 -6.88 7.72 -13.04
C PHE A 94 -5.42 7.48 -13.43
N ARG A 95 -5.11 7.72 -14.69
CA ARG A 95 -3.74 7.69 -15.21
C ARG A 95 -3.18 9.10 -15.26
N CYS A 96 -2.10 9.34 -14.53
CA CYS A 96 -1.35 10.59 -14.62
C CYS A 96 -0.70 10.74 -16.00
N ALA A 97 -0.28 11.97 -16.35
CA ALA A 97 0.45 12.19 -17.59
C ALA A 97 1.75 11.34 -17.59
N PRO A 98 1.93 10.42 -18.55
CA PRO A 98 3.03 9.45 -18.49
C PRO A 98 4.42 10.08 -18.48
N GLN A 99 4.60 11.18 -19.21
CA GLN A 99 5.88 11.87 -19.22
C GLN A 99 6.20 12.51 -17.86
N THR A 100 5.22 13.15 -17.22
CA THR A 100 5.36 13.69 -15.86
C THR A 100 5.69 12.61 -14.86
N PHE A 101 5.02 11.45 -14.95
CA PHE A 101 5.33 10.29 -14.10
C PHE A 101 6.80 9.88 -14.25
N VAL A 102 7.29 9.74 -15.48
CA VAL A 102 8.68 9.34 -15.75
C VAL A 102 9.67 10.38 -15.21
N GLU A 103 9.44 11.67 -15.47
CA GLU A 103 10.32 12.76 -15.02
C GLU A 103 10.39 12.84 -13.50
N GLU A 104 9.25 12.82 -12.81
CA GLU A 104 9.20 12.91 -11.34
C GLU A 104 9.76 11.64 -10.67
N THR A 105 9.52 10.47 -11.25
CA THR A 105 10.08 9.21 -10.76
C THR A 105 11.61 9.19 -10.93
N LYS A 106 12.12 9.63 -12.10
CA LYS A 106 13.57 9.78 -12.30
C LYS A 106 14.17 10.72 -11.29
N LYS A 107 13.60 11.91 -11.15
CA LYS A 107 14.09 12.94 -10.23
C LYS A 107 14.19 12.38 -8.80
N SER A 108 13.11 11.85 -8.26
CA SER A 108 13.09 11.33 -6.88
C SER A 108 13.96 10.07 -6.70
N PHE A 109 14.14 9.26 -7.74
CA PHE A 109 15.07 8.13 -7.70
C PHE A 109 16.52 8.59 -7.64
N PHE A 110 16.95 9.52 -8.51
CA PHE A 110 18.33 9.99 -8.56
C PHE A 110 18.73 10.91 -7.42
N GLU A 111 17.80 11.72 -6.92
CA GLU A 111 18.06 12.69 -5.86
C GLU A 111 17.91 12.12 -4.45
N GLU A 112 16.98 11.18 -4.23
CA GLU A 112 16.57 10.73 -2.89
C GLU A 112 16.56 9.22 -2.71
N LEU A 113 16.76 8.45 -3.79
CA LEU A 113 16.51 7.01 -3.84
C LEU A 113 15.10 6.67 -3.29
N HIS A 114 14.10 7.45 -3.73
CA HIS A 114 12.68 7.30 -3.36
C HIS A 114 11.80 7.24 -4.62
N PRO A 115 11.82 6.12 -5.36
CA PRO A 115 11.25 6.04 -6.71
C PRO A 115 9.74 6.32 -6.80
N LEU A 116 8.97 6.02 -5.77
CA LEU A 116 7.51 6.22 -5.79
C LEU A 116 7.03 7.51 -5.12
N LYS A 117 7.94 8.40 -4.67
CA LYS A 117 7.59 9.62 -3.91
C LYS A 117 6.46 10.44 -4.56
N TRP A 118 6.55 10.66 -5.85
CA TRP A 118 5.56 11.45 -6.56
C TRP A 118 4.22 10.73 -6.71
N ILE A 119 4.24 9.46 -7.16
CA ILE A 119 2.99 8.71 -7.36
C ILE A 119 2.28 8.46 -6.02
N GLU A 120 2.99 8.26 -4.92
CA GLU A 120 2.40 8.15 -3.59
C GLU A 120 1.60 9.40 -3.23
N SER A 121 2.08 10.61 -3.59
CA SER A 121 1.31 11.85 -3.39
C SER A 121 0.01 11.87 -4.21
N GLN A 122 0.00 11.28 -5.41
CA GLN A 122 -1.20 11.19 -6.26
C GLN A 122 -2.22 10.19 -5.70
N LEU A 123 -1.77 9.10 -5.04
CA LEU A 123 -2.67 8.14 -4.38
C LEU A 123 -3.55 8.81 -3.32
N TYR A 124 -3.01 9.82 -2.64
CA TYR A 124 -3.76 10.56 -1.61
C TYR A 124 -4.57 11.73 -2.21
N SER A 125 -4.02 12.47 -3.17
CA SER A 125 -4.67 13.67 -3.69
C SER A 125 -5.80 13.37 -4.67
N LYS A 126 -5.65 12.40 -5.57
CA LYS A 126 -6.62 12.16 -6.65
C LYS A 126 -8.00 11.69 -6.17
N PRO A 127 -8.13 10.77 -5.21
CA PRO A 127 -9.45 10.46 -4.66
C PRO A 127 -10.16 11.68 -4.08
N LEU A 128 -9.41 12.61 -3.48
CA LEU A 128 -9.94 13.84 -2.92
C LEU A 128 -10.41 14.82 -4.00
N GLU A 129 -9.58 15.05 -5.02
CA GLU A 129 -9.91 15.91 -6.16
C GLU A 129 -11.16 15.41 -6.89
N ILE A 130 -11.28 14.09 -7.09
CA ILE A 130 -12.44 13.45 -7.71
C ILE A 130 -13.68 13.61 -6.82
N ALA A 131 -13.56 13.36 -5.52
CA ALA A 131 -14.66 13.56 -4.58
C ALA A 131 -15.16 15.02 -4.61
N ALA A 132 -14.24 15.98 -4.62
CA ALA A 132 -14.58 17.40 -4.71
C ALA A 132 -15.28 17.75 -6.03
N ALA A 133 -14.80 17.23 -7.16
CA ALA A 133 -15.38 17.47 -8.49
C ALA A 133 -16.82 16.94 -8.61
N PHE A 134 -17.12 15.81 -7.97
CA PHE A 134 -18.45 15.20 -7.96
C PHE A 134 -19.31 15.61 -6.73
N ASN A 135 -18.83 16.51 -5.86
CA ASN A 135 -19.47 16.93 -4.63
C ASN A 135 -19.77 15.75 -3.67
N ILE A 136 -18.93 14.74 -3.65
CA ILE A 136 -19.05 13.58 -2.78
C ILE A 136 -18.48 13.94 -1.40
N PRO A 137 -19.25 13.74 -0.31
CA PRO A 137 -18.88 14.29 1.00
C PRO A 137 -17.80 13.46 1.73
N LEU A 138 -17.59 12.21 1.37
CA LEU A 138 -16.72 11.28 2.09
C LEU A 138 -15.68 10.63 1.17
N VAL A 139 -14.45 10.53 1.66
CA VAL A 139 -13.38 9.73 1.05
C VAL A 139 -12.86 8.75 2.09
N PHE A 140 -12.70 7.49 1.73
CA PHE A 140 -12.12 6.47 2.59
C PHE A 140 -10.75 6.05 2.09
N MET A 141 -9.80 5.99 3.02
CA MET A 141 -8.44 5.51 2.82
C MET A 141 -8.12 4.40 3.82
N GLY A 142 -7.20 3.50 3.45
CA GLY A 142 -6.90 2.30 4.24
C GLY A 142 -6.03 2.56 5.44
N GLU A 143 -5.01 3.36 5.24
CA GLU A 143 -3.92 3.55 6.18
C GLU A 143 -4.36 4.36 7.41
N ASN A 144 -3.65 4.10 8.50
CA ASN A 144 -3.57 5.00 9.65
C ASN A 144 -2.09 5.19 10.01
N PRO A 145 -1.48 6.31 9.64
CA PRO A 145 -0.06 6.57 9.86
C PRO A 145 0.37 6.46 11.33
N ALA A 146 -0.49 6.89 12.26
CA ALA A 146 -0.20 6.79 13.68
C ALA A 146 -0.03 5.35 14.17
N PHE A 147 -0.83 4.41 13.65
CA PHE A 147 -0.78 3.01 14.08
C PHE A 147 0.16 2.15 13.25
N GLU A 148 0.32 2.47 11.98
CA GLU A 148 1.13 1.67 11.06
C GLU A 148 2.58 2.10 11.05
N TYR A 149 2.83 3.41 11.11
CA TYR A 149 4.17 3.98 10.97
C TYR A 149 4.66 4.69 12.24
N GLY A 150 3.76 5.00 13.18
CA GLY A 150 4.12 5.71 14.42
C GLY A 150 4.39 7.20 14.22
N GLU A 151 3.86 7.81 13.18
CA GLU A 151 4.12 9.20 12.80
C GLU A 151 3.45 10.23 13.72
N SER A 152 2.39 9.83 14.44
CA SER A 152 1.64 10.71 15.33
C SER A 152 1.35 10.05 16.67
N GLU A 153 1.31 10.84 17.73
CA GLU A 153 0.87 10.38 19.05
C GLU A 153 -0.66 10.25 19.14
N GLU A 154 -1.39 10.97 18.30
CA GLU A 154 -2.86 10.95 18.26
C GLU A 154 -3.36 10.07 17.13
N CYS A 155 -4.37 9.26 17.43
CA CYS A 155 -5.07 8.45 16.44
C CYS A 155 -6.28 9.21 15.94
N GLU A 156 -6.05 10.10 15.00
CA GLU A 156 -7.14 10.84 14.38
C GLU A 156 -7.96 9.96 13.44
N ILE A 157 -9.27 10.19 13.42
CA ILE A 157 -10.18 9.53 12.48
C ILE A 157 -10.08 10.19 11.11
N PHE A 158 -9.93 11.51 11.10
CA PHE A 158 -9.89 12.29 9.88
C PHE A 158 -8.46 12.55 9.43
N HIS A 159 -8.24 12.39 8.14
CA HIS A 159 -7.00 12.81 7.49
C HIS A 159 -6.87 14.35 7.54
N PRO A 160 -5.65 14.90 7.69
CA PRO A 160 -5.41 16.36 7.70
C PRO A 160 -5.92 17.10 6.45
N ALA A 161 -6.01 16.43 5.30
CA ALA A 161 -6.57 16.99 4.07
C ALA A 161 -8.11 17.16 4.08
N SER A 162 -8.78 16.74 5.16
CA SER A 162 -10.23 16.96 5.31
C SER A 162 -10.55 18.45 5.35
N ASN A 163 -11.63 18.83 4.67
CA ASN A 163 -12.14 20.20 4.66
C ASN A 163 -13.64 20.24 5.03
N GLU A 164 -14.28 21.39 4.93
CA GLU A 164 -15.70 21.54 5.29
C GLU A 164 -16.65 20.72 4.41
N LYS A 165 -16.33 20.60 3.10
CA LYS A 165 -17.17 19.92 2.11
C LYS A 165 -16.91 18.43 2.00
N THR A 166 -15.64 18.01 2.13
CA THR A 166 -15.22 16.61 1.96
C THR A 166 -14.39 16.17 3.15
N LYS A 167 -14.81 15.11 3.80
CA LYS A 167 -14.08 14.48 4.90
C LYS A 167 -13.36 13.23 4.43
N VAL A 168 -12.10 13.12 4.77
CA VAL A 168 -11.27 11.93 4.50
C VAL A 168 -11.14 11.14 5.79
N ILE A 169 -11.51 9.87 5.76
CA ILE A 169 -11.53 8.99 6.92
C ILE A 169 -10.53 7.87 6.74
N PHE A 170 -9.67 7.68 7.73
CA PHE A 170 -8.79 6.53 7.82
C PHE A 170 -9.55 5.31 8.35
N MET A 171 -9.74 4.29 7.54
CA MET A 171 -10.39 3.05 7.97
C MET A 171 -9.57 2.29 9.03
N GLY A 172 -8.26 2.43 9.03
CA GLY A 172 -7.39 1.94 10.10
C GLY A 172 -7.59 2.62 11.46
N SER A 173 -8.35 3.74 11.53
CA SER A 173 -8.82 4.37 12.77
C SER A 173 -10.16 3.83 13.25
N ILE A 174 -10.89 3.11 12.42
CA ILE A 174 -12.21 2.54 12.72
C ILE A 174 -12.12 1.05 13.02
N TRP A 175 -11.26 0.34 12.32
CA TRP A 175 -11.02 -1.09 12.48
C TRP A 175 -9.55 -1.34 12.83
N PRO A 176 -9.26 -2.21 13.82
CA PRO A 176 -7.88 -2.56 14.10
C PRO A 176 -7.26 -3.24 12.89
N TYR A 177 -6.11 -2.75 12.46
CA TYR A 177 -5.44 -3.31 11.30
C TYR A 177 -4.79 -4.68 11.63
N SER A 178 -5.06 -5.66 10.80
CA SER A 178 -4.38 -6.96 10.75
C SER A 178 -4.25 -7.40 9.30
N ASN A 179 -3.06 -7.84 8.90
CA ASN A 179 -2.83 -8.37 7.55
C ASN A 179 -3.66 -9.62 7.28
N ILE A 180 -3.76 -10.49 8.28
CA ILE A 180 -4.49 -11.77 8.15
C ILE A 180 -5.98 -11.52 8.06
N ASP A 181 -6.54 -10.67 8.94
CA ASP A 181 -7.96 -10.33 8.85
C ASP A 181 -8.31 -9.64 7.51
N SER A 182 -7.46 -8.71 7.04
CA SER A 182 -7.66 -8.09 5.73
C SER A 182 -7.63 -9.12 4.60
N LEU A 183 -6.72 -10.09 4.64
CA LEU A 183 -6.66 -11.17 3.66
C LEU A 183 -7.92 -12.04 3.72
N GLU A 184 -8.33 -12.49 4.89
CA GLU A 184 -9.55 -13.30 5.08
C GLU A 184 -10.81 -12.57 4.57
N GLN A 185 -10.91 -11.26 4.79
CA GLN A 185 -12.01 -10.45 4.23
C GLN A 185 -11.93 -10.37 2.71
N ALA A 186 -10.74 -10.20 2.15
CA ALA A 186 -10.51 -10.10 0.71
C ALA A 186 -10.80 -11.45 0.00
N GLU A 187 -10.40 -12.57 0.58
CA GLU A 187 -10.68 -13.92 0.03
C GLU A 187 -12.19 -14.16 -0.13
N LYS A 188 -13.01 -13.68 0.81
CA LYS A 188 -14.48 -13.72 0.70
C LYS A 188 -15.02 -12.88 -0.46
N MET A 189 -14.20 -12.00 -1.01
CA MET A 189 -14.50 -11.16 -2.16
C MET A 189 -13.98 -11.75 -3.49
N GLY A 190 -13.32 -12.91 -3.45
CA GLY A 190 -12.69 -13.52 -4.61
C GLY A 190 -11.31 -12.95 -4.92
N PHE A 191 -10.61 -12.46 -3.90
CA PHE A 191 -9.24 -11.94 -4.01
C PHE A 191 -8.29 -12.99 -4.59
N LYS A 192 -7.43 -12.54 -5.48
CA LYS A 192 -6.39 -13.33 -6.13
C LYS A 192 -5.02 -12.94 -5.60
N GLN A 193 -4.18 -13.94 -5.37
CA GLN A 193 -2.78 -13.79 -4.98
C GLN A 193 -1.87 -13.92 -6.20
N LEU A 194 -0.61 -13.54 -6.10
CA LEU A 194 0.33 -13.67 -7.21
C LEU A 194 0.49 -15.13 -7.65
N SER A 195 0.44 -16.08 -6.70
CA SER A 195 0.51 -17.52 -6.97
C SER A 195 -0.69 -18.09 -7.75
N ASP A 196 -1.78 -17.33 -7.91
CA ASP A 196 -2.88 -17.72 -8.80
C ASP A 196 -2.54 -17.52 -10.30
N PHE A 197 -1.40 -16.89 -10.61
CA PHE A 197 -0.97 -16.55 -11.97
C PHE A 197 0.52 -16.80 -12.17
N ASP A 198 0.94 -17.01 -13.44
CA ASP A 198 2.34 -17.30 -13.80
C ASP A 198 3.09 -16.04 -14.30
N ASP A 199 2.48 -14.85 -14.26
CA ASP A 199 3.06 -13.63 -14.84
C ASP A 199 4.19 -13.02 -14.00
N TRP A 200 4.26 -13.32 -12.70
CA TRP A 200 5.26 -12.79 -11.82
C TRP A 200 5.61 -13.69 -10.62
N GLN A 201 6.69 -14.44 -10.75
CA GLN A 201 7.31 -15.17 -9.63
C GLN A 201 8.18 -14.20 -8.82
N ARG A 202 7.57 -13.44 -7.92
CA ARG A 202 8.19 -12.37 -7.16
C ARG A 202 9.31 -12.87 -6.25
N GLN A 203 10.46 -12.16 -6.27
CA GLN A 203 11.59 -12.39 -5.37
C GLN A 203 11.71 -11.24 -4.34
N GLY A 204 12.45 -11.46 -3.23
CA GLY A 204 12.60 -10.45 -2.18
C GLY A 204 11.30 -10.16 -1.41
N SER A 205 10.44 -11.16 -1.32
CA SER A 205 9.21 -11.14 -0.51
C SER A 205 9.01 -12.52 0.14
N ILE A 206 8.21 -12.57 1.22
CA ILE A 206 7.83 -13.80 1.93
C ILE A 206 6.31 -14.05 1.90
N ASP A 207 5.61 -13.27 1.12
CA ASP A 207 4.17 -13.41 0.87
C ASP A 207 3.88 -13.10 -0.60
N ASP A 208 2.71 -13.45 -1.08
CA ASP A 208 2.23 -13.26 -2.44
C ASP A 208 0.91 -12.47 -2.53
N PHE A 209 0.52 -11.83 -1.42
CA PHE A 209 -0.74 -11.11 -1.29
C PHE A 209 -0.60 -9.64 -0.88
N THR A 210 0.61 -9.17 -0.55
CA THR A 210 0.83 -7.74 -0.24
C THR A 210 1.59 -7.05 -1.37
N GLN A 211 1.25 -5.78 -1.64
CA GLN A 211 1.89 -4.96 -2.68
C GLN A 211 1.97 -5.72 -4.04
N ILE A 212 0.81 -6.18 -4.50
CA ILE A 212 0.70 -7.01 -5.70
C ILE A 212 0.20 -6.23 -6.93
N ASP A 213 -0.07 -4.95 -6.78
CA ASP A 213 -0.70 -4.11 -7.79
C ASP A 213 0.23 -3.90 -8.99
N SER A 214 1.48 -3.46 -8.75
CA SER A 214 2.48 -3.29 -9.80
C SER A 214 3.90 -3.66 -9.36
N LYS A 215 4.79 -3.88 -10.32
CA LYS A 215 6.18 -4.24 -10.06
C LYS A 215 7.00 -3.11 -9.43
N GLY A 216 6.59 -1.84 -9.63
CA GLY A 216 7.31 -0.67 -9.11
C GLY A 216 7.46 -0.65 -7.60
N TYR A 217 6.47 -1.14 -6.86
CA TYR A 217 6.50 -1.18 -5.39
C TYR A 217 7.66 -2.02 -4.83
N MET A 218 8.07 -3.08 -5.52
CA MET A 218 9.21 -3.88 -5.07
C MET A 218 10.52 -3.10 -5.11
N ILE A 219 10.66 -2.17 -6.05
CA ILE A 219 11.85 -1.30 -6.12
C ILE A 219 11.82 -0.29 -4.97
N GLN A 220 10.67 0.32 -4.67
CA GLN A 220 10.52 1.21 -3.52
C GLN A 220 10.89 0.50 -2.21
N HIS A 221 10.44 -0.73 -2.02
CA HIS A 221 10.78 -1.49 -0.82
C HIS A 221 12.26 -1.86 -0.75
N TRP A 222 12.85 -2.27 -1.88
CA TRP A 222 14.25 -2.63 -1.91
C TRP A 222 15.19 -1.43 -1.72
N THR A 223 14.83 -0.23 -2.20
CA THR A 223 15.61 0.98 -1.93
C THR A 223 15.65 1.35 -0.44
N LYS A 224 14.65 0.94 0.37
CA LYS A 224 14.71 1.00 1.83
C LYS A 224 15.84 0.14 2.40
N PHE A 225 16.02 -1.08 1.86
CA PHE A 225 17.13 -1.94 2.28
C PHE A 225 18.47 -1.26 2.07
N ILE A 226 18.66 -0.61 0.93
CA ILE A 226 19.90 0.11 0.62
C ILE A 226 20.16 1.26 1.60
N LYS A 227 19.13 2.00 1.97
CA LYS A 227 19.26 3.16 2.90
C LYS A 227 19.30 2.76 4.37
N PHE A 228 18.52 1.76 4.77
CA PHE A 228 18.24 1.47 6.18
C PHE A 228 18.58 0.02 6.61
N GLY A 229 18.99 -0.85 5.70
CA GLY A 229 19.34 -2.24 5.97
C GLY A 229 18.15 -3.19 6.16
N PHE A 230 16.93 -2.78 5.80
CA PHE A 230 15.74 -3.64 5.85
C PHE A 230 14.72 -3.23 4.79
N GLN A 231 13.90 -4.20 4.36
CA GLN A 231 12.81 -3.97 3.41
C GLN A 231 11.54 -4.75 3.79
N ARG A 232 10.69 -5.03 2.80
CA ARG A 232 9.39 -5.67 2.99
C ARG A 232 9.46 -7.02 3.68
N VAL A 233 10.48 -7.83 3.45
CA VAL A 233 10.67 -9.12 4.15
C VAL A 233 10.75 -8.91 5.65
N SER A 234 11.60 -7.98 6.11
CA SER A 234 11.70 -7.62 7.53
C SER A 234 10.37 -7.10 8.08
N ASP A 235 9.69 -6.21 7.35
CA ASP A 235 8.39 -5.66 7.76
C ASP A 235 7.35 -6.76 7.95
N MET A 236 7.21 -7.67 6.97
CA MET A 236 6.23 -8.75 7.01
C MET A 236 6.59 -9.84 8.02
N ALA A 237 7.86 -10.23 8.12
CA ALA A 237 8.33 -11.20 9.10
C ALA A 237 8.04 -10.71 10.54
N CYS A 238 8.30 -9.41 10.82
CA CYS A 238 7.96 -8.80 12.10
C CYS A 238 6.44 -8.77 12.37
N ARG A 239 5.62 -8.56 11.34
CA ARG A 239 4.15 -8.61 11.47
C ARG A 239 3.68 -10.03 11.75
N PHE A 240 4.18 -11.02 11.03
CA PHE A 240 3.84 -12.44 11.24
C PHE A 240 4.27 -12.97 12.61
N VAL A 241 5.40 -12.51 13.15
CA VAL A 241 5.77 -12.84 14.54
C VAL A 241 4.76 -12.24 15.53
N ARG A 242 4.35 -10.97 15.35
CA ARG A 242 3.34 -10.35 16.21
C ARG A 242 1.97 -11.00 16.12
N GLU A 243 1.61 -11.54 14.97
CA GLU A 243 0.37 -12.27 14.71
C GLU A 243 0.46 -13.77 15.07
N GLY A 244 1.63 -14.22 15.60
CA GLY A 244 1.84 -15.62 16.02
C GLY A 244 1.95 -16.64 14.89
N LYS A 245 2.26 -16.17 13.67
CA LYS A 245 2.42 -17.02 12.46
C LYS A 245 3.84 -17.52 12.26
N LEU A 246 4.83 -16.79 12.77
CA LEU A 246 6.25 -17.17 12.74
C LEU A 246 6.86 -17.10 14.14
N THR A 247 7.84 -17.95 14.40
CA THR A 247 8.77 -17.75 15.51
C THR A 247 9.79 -16.66 15.15
N LYS A 248 10.47 -16.13 16.16
CA LYS A 248 11.54 -15.14 15.95
C LYS A 248 12.68 -15.73 15.11
N GLU A 249 13.04 -16.98 15.33
CA GLU A 249 14.09 -17.70 14.63
C GLU A 249 13.74 -17.89 13.15
N GLN A 250 12.51 -18.32 12.85
CA GLN A 250 12.00 -18.43 11.48
C GLN A 250 12.03 -17.07 10.77
N ALA A 251 11.58 -16.01 11.43
CA ALA A 251 11.60 -14.67 10.89
C ALA A 251 13.01 -14.18 10.55
N LEU A 252 13.99 -14.40 11.46
CA LEU A 252 15.39 -14.05 11.24
C LEU A 252 16.00 -14.82 10.05
N GLN A 253 15.66 -16.10 9.90
CA GLN A 253 16.13 -16.88 8.75
C GLN A 253 15.57 -16.33 7.43
N LEU A 254 14.28 -16.05 7.35
CA LEU A 254 13.66 -15.45 6.17
C LEU A 254 14.26 -14.09 5.80
N ILE A 255 14.54 -13.26 6.80
CA ILE A 255 15.20 -11.95 6.61
C ILE A 255 16.61 -12.15 6.04
N LYS A 256 17.40 -13.07 6.61
CA LYS A 256 18.74 -13.39 6.14
C LYS A 256 18.75 -13.87 4.69
N ASP A 257 17.76 -14.70 4.33
CA ASP A 257 17.71 -15.35 3.01
C ASP A 257 17.14 -14.43 1.92
N SER A 258 16.28 -13.48 2.25
CA SER A 258 15.47 -12.79 1.24
C SER A 258 15.48 -11.25 1.30
N ASP A 259 15.81 -10.64 2.44
CA ASP A 259 15.62 -9.17 2.62
C ASP A 259 16.59 -8.33 1.75
N TYR A 260 17.71 -8.91 1.29
CA TYR A 260 18.69 -8.26 0.42
C TYR A 260 18.35 -8.36 -1.08
N ILE A 261 17.35 -9.16 -1.45
CA ILE A 261 17.07 -9.49 -2.86
C ILE A 261 16.29 -8.36 -3.50
N CYS A 262 16.84 -7.77 -4.57
CA CYS A 262 16.11 -6.95 -5.51
C CYS A 262 15.44 -7.87 -6.54
N ASP A 263 14.11 -7.77 -6.66
CA ASP A 263 13.38 -8.54 -7.67
C ASP A 263 13.88 -8.21 -9.08
N PRO A 264 14.39 -9.19 -9.85
CA PRO A 264 15.02 -8.91 -11.15
C PRO A 264 14.03 -8.47 -12.21
N LEU A 265 12.77 -8.94 -12.16
CA LEU A 265 11.72 -8.52 -13.10
C LEU A 265 11.25 -7.11 -12.76
N ALA A 266 11.09 -6.79 -11.49
CA ALA A 266 10.76 -5.44 -11.05
C ALA A 266 11.87 -4.44 -11.40
N LYS A 267 13.15 -4.80 -11.20
CA LYS A 267 14.29 -3.97 -11.60
C LYS A 267 14.31 -3.69 -13.10
N LYS A 268 14.11 -4.72 -13.91
CA LYS A 268 14.04 -4.58 -15.38
C LYS A 268 12.88 -3.70 -15.81
N ASP A 269 11.71 -3.91 -15.22
CA ASP A 269 10.51 -3.13 -15.51
C ASP A 269 10.70 -1.66 -15.12
N PHE A 270 11.25 -1.40 -13.94
CA PHE A 270 11.57 -0.06 -13.46
C PHE A 270 12.50 0.69 -14.43
N CYS A 271 13.65 0.08 -14.76
CA CYS A 271 14.63 0.69 -15.67
C CYS A 271 14.02 0.99 -17.05
N ARG A 272 13.25 0.05 -17.59
CA ARG A 272 12.52 0.22 -18.85
C ARG A 272 11.54 1.38 -18.78
N THR A 273 10.72 1.41 -17.74
CA THR A 273 9.62 2.37 -17.58
C THR A 273 10.13 3.80 -17.46
N ILE A 274 11.18 4.04 -16.68
CA ILE A 274 11.73 5.39 -16.55
C ILE A 274 12.84 5.69 -17.56
N GLY A 275 13.19 4.74 -18.44
CA GLY A 275 14.19 4.93 -19.52
C GLY A 275 15.59 5.17 -18.97
N ILE A 276 16.08 4.31 -18.09
CA ILE A 276 17.46 4.24 -17.62
C ILE A 276 18.06 2.87 -17.87
N THR A 277 19.38 2.79 -17.90
CA THR A 277 20.10 1.51 -17.97
C THR A 277 20.16 0.85 -16.59
N VAL A 278 20.39 -0.47 -16.58
CA VAL A 278 20.66 -1.22 -15.34
C VAL A 278 21.92 -0.71 -14.65
N GLN A 279 22.91 -0.27 -15.43
CA GLN A 279 24.14 0.31 -14.90
C GLN A 279 23.87 1.61 -14.15
N GLU A 280 23.12 2.56 -14.74
CA GLU A 280 22.72 3.82 -14.07
C GLU A 280 21.92 3.55 -12.79
N PHE A 281 21.05 2.53 -12.80
CA PHE A 281 20.33 2.11 -11.61
C PHE A 281 21.31 1.65 -10.52
N ASP A 282 22.25 0.76 -10.83
CA ASP A 282 23.21 0.21 -9.86
C ASP A 282 24.18 1.26 -9.33
N GLU A 283 24.69 2.14 -10.19
CA GLU A 283 25.53 3.27 -9.80
C GLU A 283 24.78 4.24 -8.85
N THR A 284 23.50 4.48 -9.10
CA THR A 284 22.67 5.32 -8.22
C THR A 284 22.50 4.66 -6.87
N VAL A 285 22.13 3.39 -6.84
CA VAL A 285 22.01 2.60 -5.61
C VAL A 285 23.30 2.61 -4.80
N ASP A 286 24.44 2.44 -5.44
CA ASP A 286 25.77 2.44 -4.79
C ASP A 286 26.13 3.78 -4.11
N LYS A 287 25.62 4.91 -4.63
CA LYS A 287 25.80 6.24 -4.03
C LYS A 287 25.03 6.37 -2.72
N PHE A 288 23.84 5.79 -2.64
CA PHE A 288 22.96 5.89 -1.47
C PHE A 288 23.13 4.76 -0.45
N ALA A 289 23.91 3.73 -0.77
CA ALA A 289 24.08 2.58 0.11
C ALA A 289 24.69 3.00 1.46
N ASN A 290 23.99 2.65 2.54
CA ASN A 290 24.44 2.91 3.90
C ASN A 290 25.59 1.95 4.27
N LYS A 291 26.83 2.38 4.06
CA LYS A 291 28.04 1.60 4.27
C LYS A 291 28.34 1.35 5.76
N ASP A 292 27.64 1.98 6.68
CA ASP A 292 27.77 1.65 8.12
C ASP A 292 27.09 0.31 8.43
N ILE A 293 26.00 0.03 7.72
CA ILE A 293 25.16 -1.17 7.92
C ILE A 293 25.46 -2.25 6.86
N LEU A 294 25.74 -1.83 5.62
CA LEU A 294 25.84 -2.71 4.46
C LEU A 294 27.28 -2.90 3.97
N VAL A 295 27.52 -4.04 3.34
CA VAL A 295 28.76 -4.37 2.62
C VAL A 295 28.40 -5.18 1.37
N LYS A 296 29.19 -5.08 0.31
CA LYS A 296 29.06 -5.95 -0.87
C LYS A 296 29.66 -7.31 -0.59
N ASP A 297 28.92 -8.38 -0.90
CA ASP A 297 29.45 -9.74 -0.90
C ASP A 297 30.35 -10.01 -2.11
N ALA A 298 30.90 -11.21 -2.22
CA ALA A 298 31.79 -11.63 -3.32
C ALA A 298 31.11 -11.55 -4.71
N ASN A 299 29.77 -11.52 -4.76
CA ASN A 299 28.98 -11.40 -5.98
C ASN A 299 28.56 -9.95 -6.26
N GLY A 300 29.07 -8.98 -5.50
CA GLY A 300 28.73 -7.56 -5.63
C GLY A 300 27.35 -7.17 -5.10
N LYS A 301 26.66 -8.06 -4.38
CA LYS A 301 25.34 -7.80 -3.80
C LYS A 301 25.47 -7.14 -2.43
N TRP A 302 24.68 -6.14 -2.17
CA TRP A 302 24.58 -5.50 -0.84
C TRP A 302 23.98 -6.46 0.19
N ARG A 303 24.68 -6.63 1.31
CA ARG A 303 24.29 -7.51 2.43
C ARG A 303 24.44 -6.75 3.74
N ARG A 304 23.64 -7.09 4.73
CA ARG A 304 23.82 -6.58 6.10
C ARG A 304 25.06 -7.23 6.73
N LYS A 305 25.90 -6.40 7.35
CA LYS A 305 27.14 -6.85 8.02
C LYS A 305 26.89 -7.83 9.16
N ASP A 306 25.79 -7.63 9.89
CA ASP A 306 25.42 -8.43 11.07
C ASP A 306 24.71 -9.75 10.73
N LEU A 307 24.43 -10.01 9.45
CA LEU A 307 23.78 -11.23 8.95
C LEU A 307 24.64 -12.07 8.01
N LEU A 308 25.90 -11.67 7.81
CA LEU A 308 26.89 -12.42 7.01
C LEU A 308 27.41 -13.66 7.72
#